data_5a1142d642cc43240cf025f52cff9834
#
_entry.id   5a1142d642cc43240cf025f52cff9834
#
_cell.length_a   1.000
_cell.length_b   1.000
_cell.length_c   1.000
_cell.angle_alpha   90.00
_cell.angle_beta   90.00
_cell.angle_gamma   90.00
#
_symmetry.space_group_name_H-M   'P 1'
#
loop_
_entity.id
_entity.type
_entity.pdbx_description
1 polymer ?
#
loop_
_entity_poly.entity_id
_entity_poly.type
_entity_poly.pdbx_seq_one_letter_code
_entity_poly.pdbx_strand_id
1 'polypeptide(L)'
;MKTLQEQLDAAGLNVFGCCERLSAYGPDLLQTSQLLQDFTPAEADILGASMLLVRAEPGQVMIREGEAGDWMMLVLKGTVDVTKRLELPADADADADADADAGAEAAVSRVAVVRSGAAVGDMSMLDSEPRYATCTAIEAVEAGVWGRHEIALLIRDHPGVGAKLLVKITQMMAQRLRNTSNQLVRILRKQAAAAAETPAR
;
A
#
# COMPACT_ATOMS: atom_id res chain seq x y z
N MET A 1 -0.90 -15.00 -18.27
CA MET A 1 -0.88 -14.20 -17.04
C MET A 1 -0.67 -15.14 -15.87
N LYS A 2 0.16 -14.79 -14.90
CA LYS A 2 0.28 -15.56 -13.65
C LYS A 2 -1.02 -15.42 -12.85
N THR A 3 -1.44 -16.47 -12.18
CA THR A 3 -2.57 -16.42 -11.23
C THR A 3 -2.20 -15.55 -10.03
N LEU A 4 -3.19 -15.06 -9.27
CA LEU A 4 -2.94 -14.32 -8.03
C LEU A 4 -2.10 -15.14 -7.07
N GLN A 5 -2.42 -16.43 -6.90
CA GLN A 5 -1.65 -17.36 -6.06
C GLN A 5 -0.16 -17.40 -6.47
N GLU A 6 0.13 -17.59 -7.76
CA GLU A 6 1.53 -17.63 -8.28
C GLU A 6 2.28 -16.32 -8.06
N GLN A 7 1.59 -15.18 -8.08
CA GLN A 7 2.19 -13.88 -7.80
C GLN A 7 2.52 -13.72 -6.31
N LEU A 8 1.61 -14.16 -5.43
CA LEU A 8 1.80 -14.11 -3.98
C LEU A 8 2.92 -15.06 -3.53
N ASP A 9 2.97 -16.27 -4.10
CA ASP A 9 4.05 -17.23 -3.86
C ASP A 9 5.40 -16.66 -4.31
N ALA A 10 5.45 -16.01 -5.47
CA ALA A 10 6.66 -15.34 -5.97
C ALA A 10 7.10 -14.16 -5.08
N ALA A 11 6.16 -13.48 -4.42
CA ALA A 11 6.43 -12.44 -3.42
C ALA A 11 6.80 -13.02 -2.03
N GLY A 12 6.84 -14.35 -1.89
CA GLY A 12 7.15 -15.03 -0.64
C GLY A 12 6.03 -14.97 0.41
N LEU A 13 4.81 -14.64 0.01
CA LEU A 13 3.67 -14.55 0.91
C LEU A 13 2.99 -15.92 1.10
N ASN A 14 2.76 -16.29 2.34
CA ASN A 14 2.09 -17.55 2.67
C ASN A 14 0.57 -17.39 2.55
N VAL A 15 0.00 -17.97 1.49
CA VAL A 15 -1.45 -18.06 1.31
C VAL A 15 -1.98 -19.22 2.15
N PHE A 16 -2.89 -18.94 3.08
CA PHE A 16 -3.44 -19.95 4.00
C PHE A 16 -4.93 -20.22 3.81
N GLY A 17 -5.59 -19.55 2.86
CA GLY A 17 -6.99 -19.82 2.53
C GLY A 17 -7.69 -18.69 1.80
N CYS A 18 -9.02 -18.80 1.73
CA CYS A 18 -9.91 -17.74 1.25
C CYS A 18 -10.66 -17.13 2.42
N CYS A 19 -11.07 -15.88 2.30
CA CYS A 19 -11.86 -15.22 3.34
C CYS A 19 -13.33 -15.67 3.20
N GLU A 20 -13.82 -16.51 4.11
CA GLU A 20 -15.22 -16.93 4.09
C GLU A 20 -16.17 -15.80 4.47
N ARG A 21 -15.82 -15.03 5.51
CA ARG A 21 -16.60 -13.91 6.01
C ARG A 21 -15.71 -12.77 6.50
N LEU A 22 -15.70 -11.69 5.76
CA LEU A 22 -14.95 -10.49 6.18
C LEU A 22 -15.58 -9.83 7.42
N SER A 23 -16.91 -9.90 7.56
CA SER A 23 -17.62 -9.42 8.74
C SER A 23 -17.23 -10.11 10.05
N ALA A 24 -16.68 -11.34 9.99
CA ALA A 24 -16.22 -12.08 11.15
C ALA A 24 -14.96 -11.50 11.80
N TYR A 25 -14.22 -10.61 11.09
CA TYR A 25 -13.08 -9.87 11.67
C TYR A 25 -13.50 -8.78 12.67
N GLY A 26 -14.79 -8.61 12.85
CA GLY A 26 -15.39 -7.74 13.86
C GLY A 26 -15.95 -6.43 13.30
N PRO A 27 -16.83 -5.78 14.07
CA PRO A 27 -17.46 -4.53 13.65
C PRO A 27 -16.45 -3.39 13.52
N ASP A 28 -15.38 -3.42 14.30
CA ASP A 28 -14.35 -2.38 14.30
C ASP A 28 -13.66 -2.29 12.92
N LEU A 29 -13.38 -3.43 12.28
CA LEU A 29 -12.79 -3.45 10.94
C LEU A 29 -13.67 -2.72 9.93
N LEU A 30 -14.98 -2.97 9.94
CA LEU A 30 -15.93 -2.35 9.00
C LEU A 30 -16.10 -0.84 9.28
N GLN A 31 -16.06 -0.42 10.54
CA GLN A 31 -16.27 0.97 10.93
C GLN A 31 -15.02 1.84 10.76
N THR A 32 -13.84 1.30 11.03
CA THR A 32 -12.59 2.06 11.01
C THR A 32 -11.88 2.04 9.66
N SER A 33 -12.15 1.04 8.82
CA SER A 33 -11.56 0.95 7.50
C SER A 33 -12.15 1.97 6.53
N GLN A 34 -11.32 2.85 5.98
CA GLN A 34 -11.74 3.77 4.92
C GLN A 34 -12.30 3.04 3.69
N LEU A 35 -11.81 1.82 3.43
CA LEU A 35 -12.30 1.00 2.33
C LEU A 35 -13.68 0.42 2.61
N LEU A 36 -13.95 -0.01 3.84
CA LEU A 36 -15.13 -0.83 4.19
C LEU A 36 -16.26 -0.06 4.87
N GLN A 37 -16.05 1.15 5.37
CA GLN A 37 -16.98 1.89 6.23
C GLN A 37 -18.41 2.07 5.67
N ASP A 38 -18.58 2.01 4.34
CA ASP A 38 -19.90 2.13 3.71
C ASP A 38 -20.48 0.78 3.26
N PHE A 39 -19.76 -0.33 3.54
CA PHE A 39 -20.26 -1.66 3.23
C PHE A 39 -21.13 -2.20 4.35
N THR A 40 -22.27 -2.76 3.99
CA THR A 40 -23.04 -3.60 4.91
C THR A 40 -22.26 -4.89 5.20
N PRO A 41 -22.53 -5.59 6.33
CA PRO A 41 -21.87 -6.87 6.61
C PRO A 41 -22.02 -7.90 5.46
N ALA A 42 -23.18 -7.96 4.81
CA ALA A 42 -23.41 -8.86 3.68
C ALA A 42 -22.57 -8.48 2.45
N GLU A 43 -22.45 -7.19 2.12
CA GLU A 43 -21.59 -6.72 1.04
C GLU A 43 -20.10 -6.94 1.36
N ALA A 44 -19.70 -6.76 2.62
CA ALA A 44 -18.35 -7.04 3.07
C ALA A 44 -18.02 -8.54 2.95
N ASP A 45 -18.95 -9.43 3.23
CA ASP A 45 -18.77 -10.87 3.07
C ASP A 45 -18.65 -11.28 1.59
N ILE A 46 -19.43 -10.67 0.69
CA ILE A 46 -19.26 -10.82 -0.77
C ILE A 46 -17.87 -10.38 -1.19
N LEU A 47 -17.41 -9.24 -0.70
CA LEU A 47 -16.07 -8.73 -0.97
C LEU A 47 -15.00 -9.69 -0.43
N GLY A 48 -15.18 -10.19 0.79
CA GLY A 48 -14.30 -11.16 1.43
C GLY A 48 -14.16 -12.44 0.63
N ALA A 49 -15.26 -12.99 0.13
CA ALA A 49 -15.27 -14.24 -0.64
C ALA A 49 -14.42 -14.19 -1.93
N SER A 50 -14.07 -13.00 -2.42
CA SER A 50 -13.16 -12.79 -3.55
C SER A 50 -11.70 -12.62 -3.16
N MET A 51 -11.35 -12.71 -1.85
CA MET A 51 -9.98 -12.55 -1.35
C MET A 51 -9.25 -13.87 -1.14
N LEU A 52 -7.94 -13.86 -1.39
CA LEU A 52 -7.02 -14.80 -0.77
C LEU A 52 -6.49 -14.23 0.54
N LEU A 53 -6.37 -15.07 1.55
CA LEU A 53 -5.79 -14.71 2.84
C LEU A 53 -4.31 -15.04 2.86
N VAL A 54 -3.50 -14.05 3.22
CA VAL A 54 -2.05 -14.19 3.38
C VAL A 54 -1.63 -13.87 4.80
N ARG A 55 -0.53 -14.51 5.22
CA ARG A 55 0.15 -14.20 6.48
C ARG A 55 1.58 -13.80 6.20
N ALA A 56 2.06 -12.81 6.95
CA ALA A 56 3.46 -12.39 6.96
C ALA A 56 3.98 -12.34 8.40
N GLU A 57 5.22 -12.78 8.56
CA GLU A 57 5.94 -12.74 9.84
C GLU A 57 6.59 -11.37 10.06
N PRO A 58 6.91 -11.01 11.32
CA PRO A 58 7.61 -9.76 11.62
C PRO A 58 8.90 -9.62 10.81
N GLY A 59 9.12 -8.45 10.20
CA GLY A 59 10.26 -8.16 9.33
C GLY A 59 10.11 -8.63 7.89
N GLN A 60 9.07 -9.40 7.57
CA GLN A 60 8.85 -9.87 6.21
C GLN A 60 8.38 -8.74 5.29
N VAL A 61 9.03 -8.63 4.13
CA VAL A 61 8.62 -7.71 3.05
C VAL A 61 7.43 -8.33 2.32
N MET A 62 6.30 -7.63 2.34
CA MET A 62 5.05 -8.06 1.70
C MET A 62 4.91 -7.50 0.29
N ILE A 63 5.36 -6.27 0.09
CA ILE A 63 5.42 -5.58 -1.21
C ILE A 63 6.80 -4.94 -1.29
N ARG A 64 7.49 -5.09 -2.43
CA ARG A 64 8.81 -4.47 -2.65
C ARG A 64 8.71 -3.37 -3.70
N GLU A 65 9.23 -2.19 -3.38
CA GLU A 65 9.34 -1.05 -4.30
C GLU A 65 10.02 -1.44 -5.60
N GLY A 66 9.48 -0.99 -6.74
CA GLY A 66 10.01 -1.23 -8.08
C GLY A 66 9.60 -2.57 -8.70
N GLU A 67 9.05 -3.52 -7.94
CA GLU A 67 8.56 -4.78 -8.50
C GLU A 67 7.21 -4.58 -9.21
N ALA A 68 6.95 -5.41 -10.22
CA ALA A 68 5.64 -5.46 -10.87
C ALA A 68 4.63 -6.18 -9.97
N GLY A 69 3.37 -5.73 -10.01
CA GLY A 69 2.29 -6.42 -9.30
C GLY A 69 0.94 -5.77 -9.59
N ASP A 70 -0.07 -6.60 -9.87
CA ASP A 70 -1.42 -6.19 -10.22
C ASP A 70 -2.46 -6.57 -9.15
N TRP A 71 -2.03 -6.59 -7.89
CA TRP A 71 -2.85 -6.91 -6.73
C TRP A 71 -2.70 -5.87 -5.62
N MET A 72 -3.72 -5.77 -4.78
CA MET A 72 -3.74 -4.97 -3.56
C MET A 72 -4.10 -5.83 -2.36
N MET A 73 -3.79 -5.34 -1.15
CA MET A 73 -4.18 -6.02 0.08
C MET A 73 -4.87 -5.10 1.07
N LEU A 74 -5.79 -5.66 1.83
CA LEU A 74 -6.40 -5.07 3.02
C LEU A 74 -5.76 -5.71 4.25
N VAL A 75 -5.15 -4.92 5.11
CA VAL A 75 -4.63 -5.41 6.40
C VAL A 75 -5.81 -5.75 7.29
N LEU A 76 -5.94 -7.03 7.67
CA LEU A 76 -7.00 -7.53 8.55
C LEU A 76 -6.55 -7.51 10.01
N LYS A 77 -5.28 -7.87 10.26
CA LYS A 77 -4.62 -7.81 11.57
C LYS A 77 -3.17 -7.41 11.42
N GLY A 78 -2.62 -6.77 12.45
CA GLY A 78 -1.23 -6.37 12.51
C GLY A 78 -0.96 -4.98 11.98
N THR A 79 0.34 -4.66 11.88
CA THR A 79 0.87 -3.34 11.53
C THR A 79 1.94 -3.48 10.45
N VAL A 80 1.89 -2.62 9.44
CA VAL A 80 2.81 -2.62 8.30
C VAL A 80 3.52 -1.28 8.19
N ASP A 81 4.83 -1.30 8.04
CA ASP A 81 5.68 -0.14 7.73
C ASP A 81 5.73 0.06 6.21
N VAL A 82 5.46 1.29 5.77
CA VAL A 82 5.52 1.68 4.36
C VAL A 82 6.70 2.62 4.18
N THR A 83 7.69 2.18 3.41
CA THR A 83 8.94 2.92 3.19
C THR A 83 9.20 3.13 1.71
N LYS A 84 9.92 4.22 1.39
CA LYS A 84 10.35 4.54 0.04
C LYS A 84 11.83 4.89 0.02
N ARG A 85 12.54 4.43 -1.00
CA ARG A 85 13.94 4.84 -1.25
C ARG A 85 13.97 6.32 -1.63
N LEU A 86 14.91 7.04 -1.04
CA LEU A 86 15.21 8.40 -1.45
C LEU A 86 16.23 8.33 -2.59
N GLU A 87 15.81 8.76 -3.78
CA GLU A 87 16.75 9.02 -4.85
C GLU A 87 17.52 10.29 -4.47
N LEU A 88 18.78 10.14 -4.11
CA LEU A 88 19.67 11.29 -3.95
C LEU A 88 19.94 11.86 -5.34
N PRO A 89 19.90 13.20 -5.53
CA PRO A 89 20.31 13.83 -6.78
C PRO A 89 21.74 13.36 -7.14
N ALA A 90 21.95 12.98 -8.38
CA ALA A 90 23.24 12.52 -8.89
C ALA A 90 24.36 13.61 -8.83
N ASP A 91 24.05 14.83 -8.42
CA ASP A 91 24.92 16.02 -8.43
C ASP A 91 25.49 16.37 -7.05
N ALA A 92 25.38 15.51 -6.05
CA ALA A 92 26.10 15.70 -4.79
C ALA A 92 27.53 15.14 -4.93
N ASP A 93 28.43 16.00 -5.47
CA ASP A 93 29.90 15.92 -5.43
C ASP A 93 30.48 14.50 -5.53
N ALA A 94 30.55 13.98 -6.74
CA ALA A 94 31.35 12.81 -7.09
C ALA A 94 32.84 13.20 -7.23
N ASP A 95 33.43 13.72 -6.16
CA ASP A 95 34.88 13.78 -5.95
C ASP A 95 35.22 12.90 -4.74
N ALA A 96 35.14 11.58 -4.93
CA ALA A 96 35.83 10.66 -4.06
C ALA A 96 36.12 9.39 -4.87
N ASP A 97 37.40 9.21 -5.17
CA ASP A 97 38.00 7.90 -5.41
C ASP A 97 37.63 6.98 -4.24
N ALA A 98 36.59 6.18 -4.41
CA ALA A 98 36.24 5.17 -3.43
C ALA A 98 35.92 3.88 -4.17
N ASP A 99 36.69 2.86 -3.84
CA ASP A 99 36.50 1.46 -4.20
C ASP A 99 35.00 1.07 -4.19
N ALA A 100 34.50 0.62 -5.32
CA ALA A 100 33.11 0.23 -5.56
C ALA A 100 32.78 -1.12 -4.91
N ASP A 101 32.83 -1.22 -3.58
CA ASP A 101 32.32 -2.39 -2.85
C ASP A 101 31.79 -2.11 -1.43
N ALA A 102 31.37 -0.88 -1.17
CA ALA A 102 30.55 -0.60 0.02
C ALA A 102 29.16 -0.22 -0.46
N GLY A 103 28.20 -1.15 -0.36
CA GLY A 103 26.80 -0.91 -0.68
C GLY A 103 26.29 0.33 0.06
N ALA A 104 26.23 1.46 -0.62
CA ALA A 104 25.57 2.65 -0.12
C ALA A 104 24.12 2.26 0.13
N GLU A 105 23.73 2.05 1.39
CA GLU A 105 22.34 1.86 1.77
C GLU A 105 21.58 3.11 1.29
N ALA A 106 20.80 2.93 0.21
CA ALA A 106 19.96 4.00 -0.29
C ALA A 106 19.13 4.51 0.89
N ALA A 107 19.23 5.81 1.18
CA ALA A 107 18.50 6.40 2.28
C ALA A 107 17.01 6.07 2.11
N VAL A 108 16.41 5.50 3.14
CA VAL A 108 15.01 5.06 3.13
C VAL A 108 14.20 6.03 3.99
N SER A 109 13.11 6.54 3.43
CA SER A 109 12.16 7.39 4.17
C SER A 109 10.91 6.60 4.51
N ARG A 110 10.46 6.71 5.76
CA ARG A 110 9.17 6.18 6.17
C ARG A 110 8.05 7.06 5.63
N VAL A 111 7.18 6.49 4.80
CA VAL A 111 6.03 7.16 4.21
C VAL A 111 4.83 7.09 5.15
N ALA A 112 4.57 5.90 5.72
CA ALA A 112 3.45 5.67 6.62
C ALA A 112 3.65 4.43 7.48
N VAL A 113 2.89 4.35 8.57
CA VAL A 113 2.63 3.11 9.31
C VAL A 113 1.13 2.84 9.20
N VAL A 114 0.77 1.70 8.64
CA VAL A 114 -0.62 1.32 8.41
C VAL A 114 -1.01 0.14 9.30
N ARG A 115 -2.28 0.10 9.69
CA ARG A 115 -2.85 -0.88 10.63
C ARG A 115 -4.05 -1.58 10.03
N SER A 116 -4.67 -2.46 10.80
CA SER A 116 -5.93 -3.11 10.44
C SER A 116 -6.92 -2.11 9.85
N GLY A 117 -7.57 -2.48 8.76
CA GLY A 117 -8.49 -1.67 7.98
C GLY A 117 -7.86 -0.84 6.87
N ALA A 118 -6.52 -0.73 6.81
CA ALA A 118 -5.83 -0.01 5.74
C ALA A 118 -5.63 -0.89 4.50
N ALA A 119 -5.72 -0.28 3.32
CA ALA A 119 -5.39 -0.91 2.05
C ALA A 119 -4.05 -0.40 1.51
N VAL A 120 -3.24 -1.30 0.94
CA VAL A 120 -1.95 -1.03 0.31
C VAL A 120 -1.81 -1.75 -1.03
N GLY A 121 -0.97 -1.24 -1.93
CA GLY A 121 -0.74 -1.82 -3.25
C GLY A 121 -1.82 -1.47 -4.29
N ASP A 122 -2.77 -0.62 -3.93
CA ASP A 122 -3.88 -0.16 -4.75
C ASP A 122 -3.45 0.60 -6.02
N MET A 123 -2.37 1.37 -5.97
CA MET A 123 -1.88 2.15 -7.11
C MET A 123 -1.49 1.23 -8.27
N SER A 124 -0.51 0.36 -8.08
CA SER A 124 -0.01 -0.55 -9.13
C SER A 124 -1.07 -1.51 -9.64
N MET A 125 -2.03 -1.89 -8.80
CA MET A 125 -3.18 -2.69 -9.20
C MET A 125 -4.06 -1.93 -10.21
N LEU A 126 -4.17 -0.61 -10.11
CA LEU A 126 -4.99 0.22 -10.99
C LEU A 126 -4.24 0.68 -12.25
N ASP A 127 -3.03 1.21 -12.11
CA ASP A 127 -2.28 1.87 -13.19
C ASP A 127 -1.26 0.96 -13.91
N SER A 128 -0.99 -0.24 -13.37
CA SER A 128 0.01 -1.19 -13.88
C SER A 128 1.45 -0.70 -13.78
N GLU A 129 1.70 0.38 -13.05
CA GLU A 129 3.04 0.86 -12.78
C GLU A 129 3.75 0.00 -11.70
N PRO A 130 5.07 -0.02 -11.65
CA PRO A 130 5.81 -0.69 -10.58
C PRO A 130 5.39 -0.22 -9.19
N ARG A 131 5.57 -1.08 -8.18
CA ARG A 131 5.26 -0.77 -6.79
C ARG A 131 5.92 0.52 -6.34
N TYR A 132 5.11 1.46 -5.87
CA TYR A 132 5.57 2.80 -5.46
C TYR A 132 6.44 2.78 -4.21
N ALA A 133 6.20 1.85 -3.29
CA ALA A 133 6.84 1.78 -1.98
C ALA A 133 6.99 0.33 -1.51
N THR A 134 7.88 0.11 -0.55
CA THR A 134 8.05 -1.16 0.14
C THR A 134 7.12 -1.22 1.36
N CYS A 135 6.43 -2.35 1.54
CA CYS A 135 5.59 -2.64 2.70
C CYS A 135 6.19 -3.80 3.48
N THR A 136 6.55 -3.57 4.73
CA THR A 136 7.18 -4.57 5.62
C THR A 136 6.31 -4.79 6.86
N ALA A 137 6.08 -6.03 7.23
CA ALA A 137 5.34 -6.37 8.44
C ALA A 137 6.16 -5.96 9.68
N ILE A 138 5.60 -5.13 10.58
CA ILE A 138 6.23 -4.79 11.86
C ILE A 138 6.01 -5.91 12.89
N GLU A 139 4.85 -6.51 12.84
CA GLU A 139 4.42 -7.64 13.66
C GLU A 139 3.77 -8.70 12.78
N ALA A 140 3.28 -9.81 13.32
CA ALA A 140 2.55 -10.79 12.51
C ALA A 140 1.32 -10.15 11.86
N VAL A 141 1.24 -10.22 10.53
CA VAL A 141 0.18 -9.60 9.72
C VAL A 141 -0.69 -10.67 9.08
N GLU A 142 -2.01 -10.49 9.15
CA GLU A 142 -2.96 -11.18 8.27
C GLU A 142 -3.57 -10.15 7.33
N ALA A 143 -3.61 -10.46 6.03
CA ALA A 143 -4.18 -9.58 5.02
C ALA A 143 -5.04 -10.35 4.02
N GLY A 144 -6.09 -9.70 3.52
CA GLY A 144 -6.90 -10.17 2.40
C GLY A 144 -6.39 -9.53 1.10
N VAL A 145 -6.19 -10.33 0.07
CA VAL A 145 -5.58 -9.88 -1.19
C VAL A 145 -6.53 -10.06 -2.36
N TRP A 146 -6.64 -9.05 -3.20
CA TRP A 146 -7.32 -9.08 -4.49
C TRP A 146 -6.33 -8.76 -5.61
N GLY A 147 -6.36 -9.57 -6.66
CA GLY A 147 -5.79 -9.19 -7.95
C GLY A 147 -6.80 -8.43 -8.80
N ARG A 148 -6.30 -7.84 -9.87
CA ARG A 148 -7.15 -7.17 -10.88
C ARG A 148 -8.20 -8.11 -11.47
N HIS A 149 -7.85 -9.38 -11.66
CA HIS A 149 -8.77 -10.39 -12.17
C HIS A 149 -9.93 -10.67 -11.21
N GLU A 150 -9.64 -10.83 -9.91
CA GLU A 150 -10.64 -11.09 -8.87
C GLU A 150 -11.62 -9.90 -8.74
N ILE A 151 -11.10 -8.67 -8.84
CA ILE A 151 -11.95 -7.46 -8.86
C ILE A 151 -12.83 -7.42 -10.11
N ALA A 152 -12.30 -7.81 -11.27
CA ALA A 152 -13.10 -7.87 -12.50
C ALA A 152 -14.24 -8.92 -12.40
N LEU A 153 -13.97 -10.07 -11.79
CA LEU A 153 -14.99 -11.08 -11.49
C LEU A 153 -16.03 -10.55 -10.51
N LEU A 154 -15.60 -9.88 -9.45
CA LEU A 154 -16.48 -9.25 -8.46
C LEU A 154 -17.42 -8.24 -9.12
N ILE A 155 -16.92 -7.39 -10.03
CA ILE A 155 -17.73 -6.43 -10.78
C ILE A 155 -18.75 -7.13 -11.68
N ARG A 156 -18.35 -8.22 -12.35
CA ARG A 156 -19.22 -9.02 -13.21
C ARG A 156 -20.37 -9.65 -12.43
N ASP A 157 -20.05 -10.28 -11.29
CA ASP A 157 -20.97 -11.14 -10.55
C ASP A 157 -21.78 -10.34 -9.50
N HIS A 158 -21.18 -9.28 -8.94
CA HIS A 158 -21.77 -8.40 -7.94
C HIS A 158 -21.51 -6.91 -8.27
N PRO A 159 -22.12 -6.37 -9.35
CA PRO A 159 -21.79 -5.05 -9.88
C PRO A 159 -21.95 -3.91 -8.86
N GLY A 160 -22.92 -4.01 -7.97
CA GLY A 160 -23.12 -3.00 -6.91
C GLY A 160 -21.98 -2.96 -5.91
N VAL A 161 -21.49 -4.13 -5.48
CA VAL A 161 -20.34 -4.28 -4.56
C VAL A 161 -19.05 -3.86 -5.25
N GLY A 162 -18.84 -4.30 -6.48
CA GLY A 162 -17.66 -3.95 -7.27
C GLY A 162 -17.57 -2.45 -7.57
N ALA A 163 -18.69 -1.81 -7.96
CA ALA A 163 -18.74 -0.37 -8.16
C ALA A 163 -18.44 0.40 -6.86
N LYS A 164 -19.02 -0.02 -5.73
CA LYS A 164 -18.76 0.57 -4.41
C LYS A 164 -17.28 0.46 -4.04
N LEU A 165 -16.64 -0.70 -4.28
CA LEU A 165 -15.20 -0.89 -4.06
C LEU A 165 -14.37 0.11 -4.86
N LEU A 166 -14.62 0.27 -6.17
CA LEU A 166 -13.89 1.21 -7.03
C LEU A 166 -14.07 2.66 -6.58
N VAL A 167 -15.29 3.05 -6.19
CA VAL A 167 -15.55 4.38 -5.64
C VAL A 167 -14.74 4.61 -4.36
N LYS A 168 -14.68 3.62 -3.46
CA LYS A 168 -13.89 3.71 -2.22
C LYS A 168 -12.40 3.84 -2.49
N ILE A 169 -11.85 3.04 -3.39
CA ILE A 169 -10.43 3.15 -3.78
C ILE A 169 -10.17 4.55 -4.34
N THR A 170 -11.01 5.06 -5.23
CA THR A 170 -10.87 6.40 -5.80
C THR A 170 -10.92 7.50 -4.74
N GLN A 171 -11.83 7.40 -3.76
CA GLN A 171 -11.92 8.34 -2.63
C GLN A 171 -10.64 8.32 -1.77
N MET A 172 -10.10 7.13 -1.49
CA MET A 172 -8.84 6.98 -0.75
C MET A 172 -7.67 7.61 -1.49
N MET A 173 -7.56 7.38 -2.81
CA MET A 173 -6.52 8.00 -3.65
C MET A 173 -6.65 9.52 -3.67
N ALA A 174 -7.85 10.05 -3.83
CA ALA A 174 -8.12 11.50 -3.78
C ALA A 174 -7.74 12.10 -2.41
N GLN A 175 -7.99 11.38 -1.31
CA GLN A 175 -7.59 11.82 0.03
C GLN A 175 -6.07 11.81 0.20
N ARG A 176 -5.37 10.76 -0.28
CA ARG A 176 -3.90 10.68 -0.26
C ARG A 176 -3.29 11.84 -1.06
N LEU A 177 -3.83 12.13 -2.27
CA LEU A 177 -3.37 13.25 -3.10
C LEU A 177 -3.52 14.60 -2.38
N ARG A 178 -4.68 14.86 -1.75
CA ARG A 178 -4.89 16.08 -0.96
C ARG A 178 -3.91 16.19 0.21
N ASN A 179 -3.67 15.09 0.92
CA ASN A 179 -2.73 15.08 2.05
C ASN A 179 -1.30 15.38 1.59
N THR A 180 -0.85 14.75 0.51
CA THR A 180 0.49 14.97 -0.07
C THR A 180 0.64 16.39 -0.59
N SER A 181 -0.36 16.94 -1.29
CA SER A 181 -0.36 18.33 -1.75
C SER A 181 -0.27 19.33 -0.58
N ASN A 182 -1.02 19.08 0.50
CA ASN A 182 -0.97 19.91 1.71
C ASN A 182 0.40 19.84 2.40
N GLN A 183 1.04 18.67 2.43
CA GLN A 183 2.40 18.51 2.97
C GLN A 183 3.42 19.27 2.12
N LEU A 184 3.33 19.19 0.79
CA LEU A 184 4.19 19.93 -0.13
C LEU A 184 4.08 21.45 0.09
N VAL A 185 2.86 21.98 0.15
CA VAL A 185 2.63 23.42 0.43
C VAL A 185 3.23 23.83 1.77
N ARG A 186 3.15 22.99 2.80
CA ARG A 186 3.79 23.25 4.10
C ARG A 186 5.31 23.31 4.01
N ILE A 187 5.92 22.42 3.26
CA ILE A 187 7.38 22.39 3.04
C ILE A 187 7.83 23.66 2.29
N LEU A 188 7.16 23.99 1.18
CA LEU A 188 7.47 25.18 0.39
C LEU A 188 7.35 26.49 1.21
N ARG A 189 6.32 26.58 2.06
CA ARG A 189 6.18 27.75 2.97
C ARG A 189 7.32 27.85 3.97
N LYS A 190 7.77 26.71 4.55
CA LYS A 190 8.91 26.70 5.47
C LYS A 190 10.21 27.11 4.76
N GLN A 191 10.44 26.62 3.55
CA GLN A 191 11.62 26.99 2.76
C GLN A 191 11.61 28.48 2.40
N ALA A 192 10.47 29.02 1.97
CA ALA A 192 10.32 30.45 1.67
C ALA A 192 10.55 31.33 2.91
N ALA A 193 10.06 30.94 4.08
CA ALA A 193 10.31 31.65 5.33
C ALA A 193 11.80 31.64 5.71
N ALA A 194 12.44 30.48 5.64
CA ALA A 194 13.88 30.36 5.92
C ALA A 194 14.75 31.20 4.94
N ALA A 195 14.38 31.24 3.66
CA ALA A 195 15.07 32.07 2.67
C ALA A 195 14.90 33.56 2.93
N ALA A 196 13.77 34.01 3.48
CA ALA A 196 13.51 35.39 3.83
C ALA A 196 14.26 35.86 5.11
N GLU A 197 14.64 34.94 5.99
CA GLU A 197 15.38 35.20 7.23
C GLU A 197 16.91 35.21 7.04
N THR A 198 17.42 34.82 5.86
CA THR A 198 18.85 34.83 5.57
C THR A 198 19.22 36.21 5.03
N PRO A 199 19.89 37.09 5.82
CA PRO A 199 20.27 38.42 5.35
C PRO A 199 21.30 38.29 4.23
N ALA A 200 21.09 39.02 3.13
CA ALA A 200 22.09 39.16 2.07
C ALA A 200 23.42 39.65 2.67
N ARG A 201 24.47 38.85 2.53
CA ARG A 201 25.83 39.23 2.87
C ARG A 201 26.42 40.10 1.77
#